data_fac0e25178b21d90c717796f4a855c2a
#
_entry.id   fac0e25178b21d90c717796f4a855c2a
#
_cell.length_a   1.000
_cell.length_b   1.000
_cell.length_c   1.000
_cell.angle_alpha   90.00
_cell.angle_beta   90.00
_cell.angle_gamma   90.00
#
_symmetry.space_group_name_H-M   'P 1'
#
loop_
_entity.id
_entity.type
_entity.pdbx_description
1 polymer ?
#
loop_
_entity_poly.entity_id
_entity_poly.type
_entity_poly.pdbx_seq_one_letter_code
_entity_poly.pdbx_strand_id
1 'polypeptide(L)'
;MIKTVMAGAVAMALVSFGANAAGNNTDQGHGVVNFKGTVIDAPCGIAPESADQSIDFGQISKSHLGKDGISVKKDLNIKLVNCEPNKSVEVTFTGATIAGAATELGTAGDTGTAVVISGQDGKPVEFGSKGAAQSLKEGDNTLHYSSWVKKATNGTVKEGDFTAVANFNLTYQ
;
A
#
# COMPACT_ATOMS: atom_id res chain seq x y z
N MET A 1 74.38 19.56 -51.35
CA MET A 1 73.88 20.10 -52.64
C MET A 1 72.41 20.40 -52.55
N ILE A 2 72.14 21.68 -52.67
CA ILE A 2 70.95 22.26 -53.32
C ILE A 2 69.57 21.84 -52.80
N LYS A 3 68.92 22.64 -51.92
CA LYS A 3 67.90 23.68 -52.18
C LYS A 3 66.53 23.06 -52.47
N THR A 4 65.50 23.51 -51.89
CA THR A 4 64.84 24.79 -52.22
C THR A 4 63.81 25.13 -51.08
N VAL A 5 63.73 26.45 -50.75
CA VAL A 5 62.74 27.11 -49.93
C VAL A 5 61.46 27.30 -50.75
N MET A 6 60.31 26.97 -50.21
CA MET A 6 59.04 27.55 -50.68
C MET A 6 58.27 28.13 -49.53
N ALA A 7 58.16 29.41 -49.58
CA ALA A 7 57.27 30.21 -48.68
C ALA A 7 55.80 30.00 -49.07
N GLY A 8 55.02 29.55 -48.15
CA GLY A 8 53.57 29.50 -48.28
C GLY A 8 52.93 30.50 -47.34
N ALA A 9 52.26 31.51 -47.89
CA ALA A 9 51.53 32.54 -47.17
C ALA A 9 50.33 31.92 -46.47
N VAL A 10 50.31 32.03 -45.16
CA VAL A 10 49.13 31.65 -44.36
C VAL A 10 48.20 32.85 -44.29
N ALA A 11 47.08 32.80 -45.00
CA ALA A 11 46.01 33.74 -44.88
C ALA A 11 45.29 33.49 -43.54
N MET A 12 45.41 34.42 -42.59
CA MET A 12 44.62 34.42 -41.36
C MET A 12 43.19 34.87 -41.71
N ALA A 13 42.26 33.89 -41.71
CA ALA A 13 40.84 34.17 -41.69
C ALA A 13 40.46 34.54 -40.25
N LEU A 14 40.16 35.81 -40.03
CA LEU A 14 39.56 36.31 -38.81
C LEU A 14 38.08 35.83 -38.75
N VAL A 15 37.87 34.75 -38.04
CA VAL A 15 36.54 34.29 -37.68
C VAL A 15 36.08 35.17 -36.53
N SER A 16 35.22 36.19 -36.83
CA SER A 16 34.52 36.93 -35.83
C SER A 16 33.52 36.03 -35.14
N PHE A 17 33.87 35.57 -33.95
CA PHE A 17 32.90 34.97 -33.03
C PHE A 17 31.93 36.03 -32.58
N GLY A 18 30.75 36.05 -33.19
CA GLY A 18 29.61 36.79 -32.66
C GLY A 18 29.37 36.27 -31.22
N ALA A 19 29.61 37.12 -30.28
CA ALA A 19 29.19 36.88 -28.91
C ALA A 19 27.64 36.87 -28.90
N ASN A 20 27.06 35.66 -29.05
CA ASN A 20 25.70 35.46 -28.61
C ASN A 20 25.74 35.65 -27.08
N ALA A 21 25.28 36.80 -26.60
CA ALA A 21 24.88 36.94 -25.22
C ALA A 21 23.74 35.96 -24.99
N ALA A 22 24.07 34.73 -24.63
CA ALA A 22 23.14 33.80 -24.06
C ALA A 22 22.62 34.46 -22.79
N GLY A 23 21.37 34.87 -22.82
CA GLY A 23 20.67 35.38 -21.64
C GLY A 23 20.92 34.34 -20.52
N ASN A 24 21.43 34.82 -19.39
CA ASN A 24 21.57 34.01 -18.18
C ASN A 24 20.17 33.61 -17.70
N ASN A 25 19.56 32.63 -18.34
CA ASN A 25 18.51 31.87 -17.72
C ASN A 25 19.23 30.97 -16.70
N THR A 26 19.51 31.53 -15.52
CA THR A 26 19.86 30.72 -14.37
C THR A 26 18.62 29.90 -14.05
N ASP A 27 18.70 28.62 -14.45
CA ASP A 27 17.74 27.61 -14.00
C ASP A 27 17.84 27.55 -12.48
N GLN A 28 16.84 28.16 -11.79
CA GLN A 28 16.85 28.32 -10.32
C GLN A 28 16.35 27.07 -9.59
N GLY A 29 16.19 25.99 -10.29
CA GLY A 29 15.83 24.71 -9.74
C GLY A 29 15.15 23.82 -10.77
N HIS A 30 15.60 22.59 -10.82
CA HIS A 30 14.97 21.54 -11.60
C HIS A 30 14.69 20.33 -10.70
N GLY A 31 13.67 19.56 -11.04
CA GLY A 31 13.31 18.37 -10.32
C GLY A 31 12.81 17.31 -11.30
N VAL A 32 12.81 16.08 -10.85
CA VAL A 32 12.29 14.95 -11.61
C VAL A 32 11.02 14.44 -10.92
N VAL A 33 9.95 14.27 -11.68
CA VAL A 33 8.71 13.64 -11.20
C VAL A 33 8.58 12.30 -11.92
N ASN A 34 8.56 11.23 -11.15
CA ASN A 34 8.38 9.88 -11.70
C ASN A 34 6.92 9.48 -11.56
N PHE A 35 6.30 9.07 -12.65
CA PHE A 35 4.96 8.52 -12.70
C PHE A 35 5.05 7.00 -12.88
N LYS A 36 4.36 6.25 -12.04
CA LYS A 36 4.27 4.79 -12.12
C LYS A 36 2.83 4.37 -11.95
N GLY A 37 2.44 3.33 -12.66
CA GLY A 37 1.10 2.76 -12.56
C GLY A 37 1.07 1.40 -13.25
N THR A 38 0.06 0.61 -12.93
CA THR A 38 -0.22 -0.68 -13.57
C THR A 38 -1.64 -0.66 -14.08
N VAL A 39 -1.83 -1.04 -15.33
CA VAL A 39 -3.16 -1.28 -15.90
C VAL A 39 -3.48 -2.76 -15.73
N ILE A 40 -4.61 -3.04 -15.11
CA ILE A 40 -5.11 -4.40 -14.87
C ILE A 40 -6.47 -4.57 -15.54
N ASP A 41 -6.79 -5.80 -15.92
CA ASP A 41 -8.13 -6.17 -16.37
C ASP A 41 -8.95 -6.59 -15.14
N ALA A 42 -9.63 -5.62 -14.53
CA ALA A 42 -10.49 -5.82 -13.37
C ALA A 42 -11.72 -4.92 -13.45
N PRO A 43 -12.90 -5.39 -13.01
CA PRO A 43 -14.14 -4.62 -13.05
C PRO A 43 -14.13 -3.36 -12.19
N CYS A 44 -13.23 -3.26 -11.21
CA CYS A 44 -13.04 -2.10 -10.32
C CYS A 44 -11.55 -1.79 -10.15
N GLY A 45 -11.24 -0.52 -9.94
CA GLY A 45 -9.97 -0.10 -9.33
C GLY A 45 -10.04 -0.12 -7.81
N ILE A 46 -8.89 -0.29 -7.15
CA ILE A 46 -8.77 -0.08 -5.69
C ILE A 46 -8.34 1.36 -5.48
N ALA A 47 -9.04 2.11 -4.61
CA ALA A 47 -8.63 3.45 -4.25
C ALA A 47 -7.24 3.41 -3.58
N PRO A 48 -6.31 4.34 -3.90
CA PRO A 48 -4.94 4.30 -3.39
C PRO A 48 -4.85 4.23 -1.86
N GLU A 49 -5.72 4.95 -1.15
CA GLU A 49 -5.80 4.93 0.30
C GLU A 49 -6.27 3.59 0.89
N SER A 50 -6.85 2.73 0.07
CA SER A 50 -7.29 1.38 0.48
C SER A 50 -6.26 0.30 0.15
N ALA A 51 -5.33 0.58 -0.76
CA ALA A 51 -4.28 -0.36 -1.13
C ALA A 51 -3.21 -0.51 -0.03
N ASP A 52 -2.99 0.56 0.74
CA ASP A 52 -2.06 0.59 1.87
C ASP A 52 -2.70 1.35 3.04
N GLN A 53 -3.13 0.62 4.06
CA GLN A 53 -3.83 1.17 5.21
C GLN A 53 -3.08 0.84 6.51
N SER A 54 -3.10 1.78 7.44
CA SER A 54 -2.60 1.58 8.80
C SER A 54 -3.73 1.80 9.80
N ILE A 55 -3.92 0.83 10.70
CA ILE A 55 -4.92 0.88 11.75
C ILE A 55 -4.21 0.94 13.10
N ASP A 56 -4.36 2.05 13.79
CA ASP A 56 -3.82 2.25 15.13
C ASP A 56 -4.89 1.93 16.19
N PHE A 57 -4.61 0.94 17.04
CA PHE A 57 -5.48 0.56 18.16
C PHE A 57 -5.23 1.39 19.42
N GLY A 58 -4.16 2.20 19.45
CA GLY A 58 -3.74 2.97 20.61
C GLY A 58 -3.34 2.08 21.79
N GLN A 59 -3.49 2.60 23.00
CA GLN A 59 -3.17 1.86 24.22
C GLN A 59 -4.33 0.96 24.64
N ILE A 60 -4.02 -0.30 24.88
CA ILE A 60 -5.01 -1.31 25.31
C ILE A 60 -4.61 -1.86 26.68
N SER A 61 -5.53 -1.92 27.60
CA SER A 61 -5.26 -2.45 28.94
C SER A 61 -5.00 -3.96 28.90
N LYS A 62 -3.83 -4.36 29.40
CA LYS A 62 -3.45 -5.78 29.59
C LYS A 62 -4.49 -6.54 30.42
N SER A 63 -4.97 -5.94 31.52
CA SER A 63 -5.97 -6.58 32.39
C SER A 63 -7.32 -6.78 31.70
N HIS A 64 -7.67 -5.90 30.76
CA HIS A 64 -8.89 -6.04 29.97
C HIS A 64 -8.80 -7.19 29.00
N LEU A 65 -7.71 -7.26 28.20
CA LEU A 65 -7.50 -8.37 27.28
C LEU A 65 -7.31 -9.72 28.00
N GLY A 66 -6.64 -9.71 29.16
CA GLY A 66 -6.41 -10.91 29.96
C GLY A 66 -7.68 -11.54 30.50
N LYS A 67 -8.77 -10.79 30.60
CA LYS A 67 -10.12 -11.23 31.00
C LYS A 67 -11.03 -11.53 29.80
N ASP A 68 -10.45 -11.89 28.69
CA ASP A 68 -11.12 -12.16 27.40
C ASP A 68 -11.87 -10.94 26.81
N GLY A 69 -11.50 -9.74 27.23
CA GLY A 69 -11.94 -8.49 26.60
C GLY A 69 -11.34 -8.30 25.21
N ILE A 70 -11.93 -7.40 24.46
CA ILE A 70 -11.43 -6.99 23.15
C ILE A 70 -11.13 -5.49 23.15
N SER A 71 -10.24 -5.02 22.29
CA SER A 71 -10.06 -3.59 22.09
C SER A 71 -11.32 -2.93 21.52
N VAL A 72 -11.34 -1.61 21.48
CA VAL A 72 -12.32 -0.88 20.67
C VAL A 72 -12.18 -1.37 19.21
N LYS A 73 -13.30 -1.66 18.58
CA LYS A 73 -13.33 -2.02 17.16
C LYS A 73 -12.96 -0.80 16.33
N LYS A 74 -12.16 -1.03 15.30
CA LYS A 74 -11.74 -0.04 14.31
C LYS A 74 -12.26 -0.47 12.95
N ASP A 75 -12.69 0.51 12.16
CA ASP A 75 -13.13 0.26 10.79
C ASP A 75 -11.95 -0.05 9.89
N LEU A 76 -12.15 -1.01 9.02
CA LEU A 76 -11.28 -1.35 7.89
C LEU A 76 -12.14 -1.29 6.63
N ASN A 77 -12.01 -0.24 5.86
CA ASN A 77 -12.79 0.00 4.67
C ASN A 77 -11.95 -0.19 3.42
N ILE A 78 -12.41 -1.01 2.48
CA ILE A 78 -11.79 -1.16 1.17
C ILE A 78 -12.66 -0.43 0.15
N LYS A 79 -12.19 0.70 -0.33
CA LYS A 79 -12.87 1.50 -1.35
C LYS A 79 -12.49 1.02 -2.73
N LEU A 80 -13.51 0.73 -3.52
CA LEU A 80 -13.40 0.36 -4.92
C LEU A 80 -13.97 1.50 -5.75
N VAL A 81 -13.32 1.81 -6.87
CA VAL A 81 -13.70 2.91 -7.75
C VAL A 81 -13.95 2.43 -9.17
N ASN A 82 -14.84 3.13 -9.88
CA ASN A 82 -15.16 2.86 -11.28
C ASN A 82 -15.58 1.40 -11.51
N CYS A 83 -16.41 0.85 -10.64
CA CYS A 83 -16.89 -0.52 -10.77
C CYS A 83 -17.89 -0.68 -11.92
N GLU A 84 -17.81 -1.79 -12.63
CA GLU A 84 -18.82 -2.22 -13.59
C GLU A 84 -20.06 -2.75 -12.86
N PRO A 85 -21.27 -2.51 -13.43
CA PRO A 85 -22.52 -3.03 -12.84
C PRO A 85 -22.61 -4.56 -12.97
N ASN A 86 -23.48 -5.17 -12.14
CA ASN A 86 -23.81 -6.61 -12.17
C ASN A 86 -22.61 -7.54 -11.94
N LYS A 87 -21.60 -7.08 -11.22
CA LYS A 87 -20.47 -7.88 -10.75
C LYS A 87 -20.56 -8.11 -9.25
N SER A 88 -19.83 -9.09 -8.78
CA SER A 88 -19.62 -9.30 -7.34
C SER A 88 -18.14 -9.45 -7.03
N VAL A 89 -17.78 -9.23 -5.78
CA VAL A 89 -16.40 -9.34 -5.29
C VAL A 89 -16.37 -10.19 -4.04
N GLU A 90 -15.39 -11.07 -3.95
CA GLU A 90 -15.02 -11.83 -2.75
C GLU A 90 -13.67 -11.32 -2.27
N VAL A 91 -13.52 -11.09 -0.98
CA VAL A 91 -12.25 -10.67 -0.37
C VAL A 91 -11.64 -11.85 0.36
N THR A 92 -10.38 -12.13 0.09
CA THR A 92 -9.58 -13.10 0.84
C THR A 92 -8.51 -12.35 1.61
N PHE A 93 -8.56 -12.42 2.94
CA PHE A 93 -7.47 -11.91 3.79
C PHE A 93 -6.44 -13.00 4.02
N THR A 94 -5.16 -12.63 4.00
CA THR A 94 -4.04 -13.54 4.27
C THR A 94 -3.08 -12.91 5.26
N GLY A 95 -2.39 -13.74 6.04
CA GLY A 95 -1.42 -13.29 7.05
C GLY A 95 -0.95 -14.46 7.91
N ALA A 96 -0.06 -14.19 8.84
CA ALA A 96 0.44 -15.19 9.79
C ALA A 96 -0.60 -15.43 10.88
N THR A 97 -1.35 -16.53 10.81
CA THR A 97 -2.39 -16.88 11.78
C THR A 97 -1.81 -17.60 13.01
N ILE A 98 -2.55 -17.53 14.12
CA ILE A 98 -2.26 -18.35 15.30
C ILE A 98 -2.55 -19.83 14.99
N ALA A 99 -1.65 -20.72 15.38
CA ALA A 99 -1.81 -22.14 15.15
C ALA A 99 -3.13 -22.66 15.76
N GLY A 100 -3.97 -23.29 14.93
CA GLY A 100 -5.28 -23.80 15.33
C GLY A 100 -6.39 -22.73 15.44
N ALA A 101 -6.11 -21.47 15.04
CA ALA A 101 -7.09 -20.39 15.07
C ALA A 101 -7.04 -19.56 13.77
N ALA A 102 -7.67 -20.06 12.72
CA ALA A 102 -7.64 -19.47 11.37
C ALA A 102 -8.26 -18.06 11.30
N THR A 103 -9.01 -17.64 12.30
CA THR A 103 -9.62 -16.29 12.40
C THR A 103 -8.76 -15.30 13.18
N GLU A 104 -7.61 -15.72 13.68
CA GLU A 104 -6.73 -14.91 14.52
C GLU A 104 -5.41 -14.63 13.80
N LEU A 105 -5.19 -13.38 13.42
CA LEU A 105 -3.91 -12.91 12.90
C LEU A 105 -2.93 -12.72 14.07
N GLY A 106 -1.83 -13.43 14.05
CA GLY A 106 -0.80 -13.32 15.07
C GLY A 106 -0.11 -11.96 15.03
N THR A 107 0.27 -11.47 16.20
CA THR A 107 1.04 -10.24 16.34
C THR A 107 2.51 -10.53 16.58
N ALA A 108 3.40 -9.72 16.04
CA ALA A 108 4.79 -9.61 16.44
C ALA A 108 4.90 -8.78 17.72
N GLY A 109 6.01 -8.92 18.49
CA GLY A 109 6.25 -8.17 19.73
C GLY A 109 6.01 -8.98 21.02
N ASP A 110 5.74 -10.28 20.90
CA ASP A 110 5.58 -11.24 22.03
C ASP A 110 4.56 -10.81 23.11
N THR A 111 3.55 -10.02 22.71
CA THR A 111 2.49 -9.53 23.59
C THR A 111 1.40 -10.55 23.89
N GLY A 112 1.39 -11.69 23.20
CA GLY A 112 0.38 -12.74 23.36
C GLY A 112 -1.01 -12.32 22.89
N THR A 113 -1.07 -11.38 21.92
CA THR A 113 -2.30 -10.85 21.33
C THR A 113 -2.52 -11.35 19.92
N ALA A 114 -3.73 -11.19 19.41
CA ALA A 114 -4.09 -11.44 18.03
C ALA A 114 -5.04 -10.36 17.53
N VAL A 115 -4.98 -10.07 16.23
CA VAL A 115 -5.95 -9.21 15.54
C VAL A 115 -7.00 -10.09 14.89
N VAL A 116 -8.26 -9.70 15.01
CA VAL A 116 -9.40 -10.33 14.33
C VAL A 116 -10.00 -9.30 13.39
N ILE A 117 -10.34 -9.74 12.19
CA ILE A 117 -11.10 -8.97 11.21
C ILE A 117 -12.48 -9.60 11.10
N SER A 118 -13.54 -8.81 11.03
CA SER A 118 -14.89 -9.31 10.74
C SER A 118 -15.48 -8.63 9.53
N GLY A 119 -16.29 -9.37 8.80
CA GLY A 119 -17.11 -8.84 7.72
C GLY A 119 -18.28 -7.99 8.22
N GLN A 120 -19.05 -7.48 7.28
CA GLN A 120 -20.24 -6.67 7.53
C GLN A 120 -21.33 -7.46 8.30
N ASP A 121 -21.34 -8.78 8.20
CA ASP A 121 -22.21 -9.69 8.95
C ASP A 121 -21.78 -9.88 10.41
N GLY A 122 -20.71 -9.24 10.84
CA GLY A 122 -20.13 -9.33 12.17
C GLY A 122 -19.38 -10.64 12.48
N LYS A 123 -19.28 -11.55 11.51
CA LYS A 123 -18.54 -12.81 11.69
C LYS A 123 -17.04 -12.60 11.43
N PRO A 124 -16.17 -13.21 12.25
CA PRO A 124 -14.75 -13.23 11.97
C PRO A 124 -14.45 -13.86 10.61
N VAL A 125 -13.55 -13.25 9.86
CA VAL A 125 -13.04 -13.82 8.61
C VAL A 125 -12.02 -14.90 8.91
N GLU A 126 -12.02 -15.96 8.10
CA GLU A 126 -10.95 -16.96 8.11
C GLU A 126 -9.86 -16.54 7.15
N PHE A 127 -8.64 -16.37 7.65
CA PHE A 127 -7.49 -16.02 6.82
C PHE A 127 -7.16 -17.16 5.86
N GLY A 128 -6.96 -16.81 4.59
CA GLY A 128 -6.73 -17.77 3.52
C GLY A 128 -8.01 -18.31 2.85
N SER A 129 -9.17 -18.05 3.43
CA SER A 129 -10.47 -18.44 2.86
C SER A 129 -11.15 -17.25 2.17
N LYS A 130 -11.93 -17.55 1.12
CA LYS A 130 -12.73 -16.53 0.45
C LYS A 130 -13.88 -16.08 1.35
N GLY A 131 -14.07 -14.78 1.46
CA GLY A 131 -15.21 -14.19 2.12
C GLY A 131 -16.51 -14.35 1.31
N ALA A 132 -17.62 -13.91 1.89
CA ALA A 132 -18.91 -13.89 1.18
C ALA A 132 -18.84 -12.92 -0.02
N ALA A 133 -19.47 -13.32 -1.13
CA ALA A 133 -19.60 -12.48 -2.30
C ALA A 133 -20.45 -11.24 -1.99
N GLN A 134 -19.95 -10.07 -2.35
CA GLN A 134 -20.62 -8.78 -2.19
C GLN A 134 -20.95 -8.23 -3.58
N SER A 135 -22.23 -7.90 -3.80
CA SER A 135 -22.67 -7.32 -5.08
C SER A 135 -22.15 -5.89 -5.21
N LEU A 136 -21.65 -5.57 -6.39
CA LEU A 136 -21.15 -4.25 -6.76
C LEU A 136 -22.21 -3.44 -7.49
N LYS A 137 -22.24 -2.16 -7.20
CA LYS A 137 -23.00 -1.15 -7.95
C LYS A 137 -22.09 -0.49 -8.95
N GLU A 138 -22.65 0.07 -10.00
CA GLU A 138 -21.91 0.95 -10.92
C GLU A 138 -21.28 2.11 -10.16
N GLY A 139 -20.02 2.43 -10.48
CA GLY A 139 -19.25 3.49 -9.85
C GLY A 139 -18.55 3.03 -8.57
N ASP A 140 -18.58 3.87 -7.53
CA ASP A 140 -17.81 3.65 -6.32
C ASP A 140 -18.54 2.73 -5.33
N ASN A 141 -17.78 1.82 -4.73
CA ASN A 141 -18.25 0.88 -3.71
C ASN A 141 -17.30 0.91 -2.51
N THR A 142 -17.82 0.59 -1.34
CA THR A 142 -17.01 0.41 -0.13
C THR A 142 -17.33 -0.93 0.51
N LEU A 143 -16.32 -1.76 0.67
CA LEU A 143 -16.43 -3.00 1.41
C LEU A 143 -16.09 -2.72 2.87
N HIS A 144 -17.04 -2.93 3.76
CA HIS A 144 -16.92 -2.61 5.18
C HIS A 144 -16.47 -3.82 5.98
N TYR A 145 -15.40 -3.66 6.72
CA TYR A 145 -14.88 -4.61 7.70
C TYR A 145 -14.62 -3.88 9.01
N SER A 146 -14.51 -4.64 10.08
CA SER A 146 -14.08 -4.13 11.39
C SER A 146 -12.92 -4.98 11.88
N SER A 147 -12.04 -4.38 12.67
CA SER A 147 -10.92 -5.09 13.27
C SER A 147 -10.80 -4.76 14.76
N TRP A 148 -10.29 -5.70 15.54
CA TRP A 148 -10.01 -5.52 16.96
C TRP A 148 -8.90 -6.44 17.43
N VAL A 149 -8.33 -6.10 18.57
CA VAL A 149 -7.31 -6.90 19.25
C VAL A 149 -7.95 -7.69 20.38
N LYS A 150 -7.51 -8.93 20.53
CA LYS A 150 -7.88 -9.81 21.64
C LYS A 150 -6.65 -10.59 22.15
N LYS A 151 -6.81 -11.28 23.26
CA LYS A 151 -5.85 -12.31 23.67
C LYS A 151 -5.81 -13.41 22.60
N ALA A 152 -4.61 -13.78 22.16
CA ALA A 152 -4.41 -14.88 21.21
C ALA A 152 -4.86 -16.22 21.85
N THR A 153 -5.39 -17.12 21.05
CA THR A 153 -5.66 -18.50 21.47
C THR A 153 -4.37 -19.11 22.02
N ASN A 154 -4.43 -19.65 23.24
CA ASN A 154 -3.28 -20.16 24.00
C ASN A 154 -2.19 -19.10 24.31
N GLY A 155 -2.46 -17.81 24.11
CA GLY A 155 -1.55 -16.72 24.45
C GLY A 155 -1.65 -16.28 25.89
N THR A 156 -0.57 -15.67 26.39
CA THR A 156 -0.56 -14.94 27.67
C THR A 156 -0.27 -13.49 27.38
N VAL A 157 -1.20 -12.60 27.74
CA VAL A 157 -1.05 -11.18 27.45
C VAL A 157 0.09 -10.57 28.26
N LYS A 158 1.04 -9.96 27.56
CA LYS A 158 2.18 -9.23 28.13
C LYS A 158 2.14 -7.78 27.69
N GLU A 159 2.82 -6.94 28.43
CA GLU A 159 3.06 -5.54 28.08
C GLU A 159 4.06 -5.47 26.94
N GLY A 160 3.91 -4.48 26.06
CA GLY A 160 4.80 -4.22 24.94
C GLY A 160 4.04 -3.72 23.73
N ASP A 161 4.80 -3.32 22.73
CA ASP A 161 4.26 -2.94 21.43
C ASP A 161 4.02 -4.18 20.58
N PHE A 162 3.02 -4.11 19.72
CA PHE A 162 2.74 -5.17 18.77
C PHE A 162 2.50 -4.60 17.37
N THR A 163 2.79 -5.40 16.38
CA THR A 163 2.44 -5.14 14.98
C THR A 163 1.84 -6.40 14.37
N ALA A 164 0.98 -6.22 13.38
CA ALA A 164 0.44 -7.30 12.57
C ALA A 164 0.28 -6.83 11.14
N VAL A 165 0.47 -7.73 10.18
CA VAL A 165 0.29 -7.43 8.76
C VAL A 165 -0.67 -8.44 8.17
N ALA A 166 -1.76 -7.95 7.59
CA ALA A 166 -2.67 -8.71 6.76
C ALA A 166 -2.60 -8.18 5.33
N ASN A 167 -2.64 -9.07 4.36
CA ASN A 167 -2.86 -8.72 2.97
C ASN A 167 -4.29 -9.10 2.58
N PHE A 168 -4.83 -8.46 1.56
CA PHE A 168 -6.10 -8.85 0.99
C PHE A 168 -6.00 -9.02 -0.52
N ASN A 169 -6.78 -9.93 -1.05
CA ASN A 169 -6.94 -10.16 -2.49
C ASN A 169 -8.42 -10.05 -2.85
N LEU A 170 -8.71 -9.44 -3.98
CA LEU A 170 -10.06 -9.34 -4.53
C LEU A 170 -10.22 -10.36 -5.65
N THR A 171 -11.31 -11.10 -5.63
CA THR A 171 -11.73 -12.01 -6.70
C THR A 171 -13.08 -11.56 -7.19
N TYR A 172 -13.18 -11.21 -8.47
CA TYR A 172 -14.41 -10.76 -9.10
C TYR A 172 -15.14 -11.93 -9.83
N GLN A 173 -16.48 -11.83 -9.89
CA GLN A 173 -17.35 -12.79 -10.58
C GLN A 173 -18.37 -12.04 -11.42
#